data_20b392a6254ce6d437c6db431784ade4
#
_entry.id   20b392a6254ce6d437c6db431784ade4
#
_cell.length_a   1.000
_cell.length_b   1.000
_cell.length_c   1.000
_cell.angle_alpha   90.00
_cell.angle_beta   90.00
_cell.angle_gamma   90.00
#
_symmetry.space_group_name_H-M   'P 1'
#
loop_
_entity.id
_entity.type
_entity.pdbx_description
1 polymer ?
#
loop_
_entity_poly.entity_id
_entity_poly.type
_entity_poly.pdbx_seq_one_letter_code
_entity_poly.pdbx_strand_id
1 'polypeptide(L)'
;MFEPLGREQIAGIAEIQLQRLRSRLAERELSLELTPEALDKLIAVGYDPVYGARPLKRAIQRWIENPLAQQILAGDFAPGATVHAKVDGEEIVFA
;
A
#
# COMPACT_ATOMS: atom_id res chain seq x y z
N MET A 1 9.85 29.06 3.30
CA MET A 1 8.89 28.46 2.38
C MET A 1 8.01 27.47 3.15
N PHE A 2 6.76 27.52 2.88
CA PHE A 2 5.81 26.68 3.58
C PHE A 2 5.17 25.67 2.61
N GLU A 3 5.26 24.39 2.95
CA GLU A 3 4.60 23.35 2.18
C GLU A 3 3.49 22.73 3.02
N PRO A 4 2.26 22.68 2.50
CA PRO A 4 1.14 22.13 3.28
C PRO A 4 1.30 20.66 3.61
N LEU A 5 1.87 19.88 2.69
CA LEU A 5 2.13 18.47 2.93
C LEU A 5 3.45 18.09 2.32
N GLY A 6 4.40 17.69 3.15
CA GLY A 6 5.65 17.13 2.70
C GLY A 6 5.53 15.63 2.46
N ARG A 7 6.51 15.08 1.75
CA ARG A 7 6.55 13.66 1.45
C ARG A 7 6.53 12.79 2.71
N GLU A 8 7.22 13.23 3.75
CA GLU A 8 7.25 12.50 5.02
C GLU A 8 5.88 12.43 5.67
N GLN A 9 5.11 13.50 5.56
CA GLN A 9 3.76 13.54 6.10
C GLN A 9 2.85 12.59 5.33
N ILE A 10 3.00 12.54 4.01
CA ILE A 10 2.22 11.64 3.18
C ILE A 10 2.61 10.19 3.46
N ALA A 11 3.89 9.92 3.65
CA ALA A 11 4.36 8.59 4.02
C ALA A 11 3.76 8.16 5.36
N GLY A 12 3.67 9.07 6.33
CA GLY A 12 3.02 8.79 7.60
C GLY A 12 1.55 8.44 7.46
N ILE A 13 0.83 9.18 6.61
CA ILE A 13 -0.57 8.89 6.33
C ILE A 13 -0.70 7.52 5.66
N ALA A 14 0.19 7.22 4.70
CA ALA A 14 0.21 5.93 4.02
C ALA A 14 0.43 4.80 5.03
N GLU A 15 1.36 4.96 5.96
CA GLU A 15 1.62 3.96 6.99
C GLU A 15 0.39 3.68 7.85
N ILE A 16 -0.36 4.71 8.23
CA ILE A 16 -1.59 4.54 9.01
C ILE A 16 -2.59 3.68 8.23
N GLN A 17 -2.78 3.98 6.95
CA GLN A 17 -3.69 3.21 6.11
C GLN A 17 -3.20 1.78 5.90
N LEU A 18 -1.89 1.61 5.73
CA LEU A 18 -1.30 0.29 5.57
C LEU A 18 -1.39 -0.55 6.84
N GLN A 19 -1.30 0.08 8.02
CA GLN A 19 -1.48 -0.64 9.27
C GLN A 19 -2.89 -1.21 9.40
N ARG A 20 -3.88 -0.49 8.93
CA ARG A 20 -5.25 -0.99 8.90
C ARG A 20 -5.36 -2.23 8.01
N LEU A 21 -4.71 -2.18 6.86
CA LEU A 21 -4.67 -3.33 5.96
C LEU A 21 -3.90 -4.50 6.58
N ARG A 22 -2.77 -4.21 7.23
CA ARG A 22 -2.00 -5.23 7.92
C ARG A 22 -2.81 -5.91 9.02
N SER A 23 -3.64 -5.15 9.73
CA SER A 23 -4.52 -5.71 10.76
C SER A 23 -5.51 -6.70 10.17
N ARG A 24 -6.07 -6.39 9.00
CA ARG A 24 -6.97 -7.30 8.30
C ARG A 24 -6.24 -8.57 7.85
N LEU A 25 -5.01 -8.40 7.36
CA LEU A 25 -4.21 -9.54 6.93
C LEU A 25 -3.77 -10.40 8.11
N ALA A 26 -3.53 -9.78 9.27
CA ALA A 26 -3.19 -10.52 10.48
C ALA A 26 -4.30 -11.47 10.91
N GLU A 27 -5.56 -11.13 10.65
CA GLU A 27 -6.69 -12.02 10.92
C GLU A 27 -6.60 -13.29 10.08
N ARG A 28 -5.92 -13.24 8.95
CA ARG A 28 -5.68 -14.38 8.07
C ARG A 28 -4.27 -14.95 8.27
N GLU A 29 -3.58 -14.53 9.32
CA GLU A 29 -2.20 -14.93 9.61
C GLU A 29 -1.22 -14.54 8.49
N LEU A 30 -1.50 -13.45 7.79
CA LEU A 30 -0.64 -12.93 6.74
C LEU A 30 0.05 -11.64 7.20
N SER A 31 1.27 -11.45 6.75
CA SER A 31 2.03 -10.22 6.98
C SER A 31 2.25 -9.51 5.66
N LEU A 32 2.33 -8.18 5.70
CA LEU A 32 2.56 -7.38 4.50
C LEU A 32 3.80 -6.52 4.70
N GLU A 33 4.71 -6.60 3.74
CA GLU A 33 5.88 -5.74 3.71
C GLU A 33 5.97 -5.08 2.34
N LEU A 34 6.29 -3.79 2.33
CA LEU A 34 6.49 -3.05 1.11
C LEU A 34 7.95 -2.68 0.95
N THR A 35 8.47 -2.82 -0.27
CA THR A 35 9.78 -2.27 -0.59
C THR A 35 9.72 -0.75 -0.58
N PRO A 36 10.85 -0.05 -0.39
CA PRO A 36 10.86 1.42 -0.49
C PRO A 36 10.31 1.92 -1.83
N GLU A 37 10.57 1.20 -2.91
CA GLU A 37 10.06 1.56 -4.23
C GLU A 37 8.54 1.44 -4.30
N ALA A 38 7.98 0.40 -3.70
CA ALA A 38 6.53 0.21 -3.66
C ALA A 38 5.86 1.33 -2.87
N LEU A 39 6.44 1.70 -1.74
CA LEU A 39 5.92 2.80 -0.94
C LEU A 39 6.00 4.12 -1.70
N ASP A 40 7.13 4.38 -2.38
CA ASP A 40 7.31 5.57 -3.19
C ASP A 40 6.28 5.64 -4.31
N LYS A 41 6.04 4.52 -4.98
CA LYS A 41 5.02 4.45 -6.03
C LYS A 41 3.64 4.75 -5.49
N LEU A 42 3.32 4.20 -4.34
CA LEU A 42 2.04 4.42 -3.69
C LEU A 42 1.84 5.89 -3.34
N ILE A 43 2.87 6.51 -2.79
CA ILE A 43 2.85 7.95 -2.45
C ILE A 43 2.64 8.77 -3.72
N ALA A 44 3.37 8.42 -4.80
CA ALA A 44 3.29 9.15 -6.07
C ALA A 44 1.88 9.10 -6.66
N VAL A 45 1.24 7.93 -6.64
CA VAL A 45 -0.12 7.78 -7.21
C VAL A 45 -1.20 8.25 -6.25
N GLY A 46 -0.90 8.32 -4.96
CA GLY A 46 -1.86 8.74 -3.95
C GLY A 46 -1.80 10.22 -3.59
N TYR A 47 -0.90 10.97 -4.20
CA TYR A 47 -0.76 12.39 -3.93
C TYR A 47 -1.37 13.22 -5.07
N ASP A 48 -2.15 14.22 -4.69
CA ASP A 48 -2.74 15.15 -5.65
C ASP A 48 -2.36 16.58 -5.27
N PRO A 49 -1.89 17.41 -6.22
CA PRO A 49 -1.50 18.79 -5.91
C PRO A 49 -2.67 19.64 -5.38
N VAL A 50 -3.89 19.28 -5.73
CA VAL A 50 -5.09 20.02 -5.30
C VAL A 50 -5.65 19.47 -3.99
N TYR A 51 -5.78 18.15 -3.91
CA TYR A 51 -6.41 17.49 -2.77
C TYR A 51 -5.43 16.90 -1.76
N GLY A 52 -4.12 17.03 -2.01
CA GLY A 52 -3.10 16.49 -1.11
C GLY A 52 -3.11 14.99 -1.07
N ALA A 53 -3.22 14.41 0.13
CA ALA A 53 -3.22 12.96 0.31
C ALA A 53 -4.61 12.33 0.25
N ARG A 54 -5.64 13.10 -0.12
CA ARG A 54 -7.01 12.61 -0.16
C ARG A 54 -7.19 11.36 -1.03
N PRO A 55 -6.55 11.25 -2.23
CA PRO A 55 -6.68 10.05 -3.03
C PRO A 55 -5.84 8.87 -2.54
N LEU A 56 -5.04 9.05 -1.49
CA LEU A 56 -4.15 8.00 -1.01
C LEU A 56 -4.90 6.74 -0.58
N LYS A 57 -6.01 6.90 0.11
CA LYS A 57 -6.82 5.76 0.54
C LYS A 57 -7.29 4.93 -0.65
N ARG A 58 -7.76 5.61 -1.70
CA ARG A 58 -8.20 4.92 -2.93
C ARG A 58 -7.02 4.27 -3.65
N ALA A 59 -5.86 4.94 -3.64
CA ALA A 59 -4.67 4.38 -4.24
C ALA A 59 -4.27 3.08 -3.55
N ILE A 60 -4.29 3.05 -2.22
CA ILE A 60 -3.98 1.85 -1.47
C ILE A 60 -4.98 0.74 -1.79
N GLN A 61 -6.27 1.05 -1.85
CA GLN A 61 -7.29 0.07 -2.19
C GLN A 61 -7.09 -0.47 -3.60
N ARG A 62 -6.85 0.40 -4.56
CA ARG A 62 -6.74 0.02 -5.96
C ARG A 62 -5.44 -0.73 -6.26
N TRP A 63 -4.32 -0.26 -5.71
CA TRP A 63 -3.01 -0.78 -6.06
C TRP A 63 -2.54 -1.92 -5.16
N ILE A 64 -3.06 -1.99 -3.96
CA ILE A 64 -2.62 -2.99 -2.97
C ILE A 64 -3.78 -3.89 -2.55
N GLU A 65 -4.82 -3.33 -1.97
CA GLU A 65 -5.88 -4.12 -1.35
C GLU A 65 -6.62 -5.01 -2.35
N ASN A 66 -7.07 -4.44 -3.46
CA ASN A 66 -7.84 -5.20 -4.45
C ASN A 66 -7.02 -6.31 -5.12
N PRO A 67 -5.82 -6.03 -5.67
CA PRO A 67 -5.01 -7.09 -6.26
C PRO A 67 -4.61 -8.16 -5.25
N LEU A 68 -4.26 -7.73 -4.03
CA LEU A 68 -3.86 -8.66 -2.98
C LEU A 68 -5.02 -9.56 -2.57
N ALA A 69 -6.21 -8.99 -2.41
CA ALA A 69 -7.40 -9.76 -2.07
C ALA A 69 -7.69 -10.83 -3.11
N GLN A 70 -7.53 -10.51 -4.39
CA GLN A 70 -7.72 -11.48 -5.46
C GLN A 70 -6.73 -12.64 -5.35
N GLN A 71 -5.48 -12.35 -5.06
CA GLN A 71 -4.45 -13.39 -4.90
C GLN A 71 -4.72 -14.25 -3.67
N ILE A 72 -5.17 -13.65 -2.58
CA ILE A 72 -5.54 -14.40 -1.38
C ILE A 72 -6.70 -15.35 -1.67
N LEU A 73 -7.71 -14.88 -2.39
CA LEU A 73 -8.85 -15.71 -2.77
C LEU A 73 -8.45 -16.82 -3.74
N ALA A 74 -7.45 -16.58 -4.57
CA ALA A 74 -6.92 -17.58 -5.48
C ALA A 74 -6.04 -18.62 -4.78
N GLY A 75 -5.68 -18.38 -3.50
CA GLY A 75 -4.85 -19.31 -2.75
C GLY A 75 -3.36 -19.14 -2.97
N ASP A 76 -2.94 -17.98 -3.49
CA ASP A 76 -1.53 -17.72 -3.75
C ASP A 76 -0.71 -17.57 -2.48
N PHE A 77 -1.34 -17.23 -1.37
CA PHE A 77 -0.67 -17.05 -0.08
C PHE A 77 -1.30 -17.95 0.97
N ALA A 78 -0.47 -18.76 1.62
CA ALA A 78 -0.91 -19.63 2.71
C ALA A 78 -0.86 -18.87 4.05
N PRO A 79 -1.65 -19.29 5.05
CA PRO A 79 -1.54 -18.71 6.39
C PRO A 79 -0.11 -18.81 6.92
N GLY A 80 0.36 -17.73 7.55
CA GLY A 80 1.73 -17.64 8.02
C GLY A 80 2.71 -17.06 7.00
N ALA A 81 2.26 -16.81 5.77
CA ALA A 81 3.13 -16.25 4.73
C ALA A 81 3.32 -14.74 4.92
N THR A 82 4.44 -14.25 4.42
CA THR A 82 4.72 -12.81 4.34
C THR A 82 4.57 -12.38 2.89
N VAL A 83 3.71 -11.41 2.66
CA VAL A 83 3.48 -10.86 1.32
C VAL A 83 4.43 -9.69 1.12
N HIS A 84 5.22 -9.75 0.06
CA HIS A 84 6.15 -8.67 -0.31
C HIS A 84 5.59 -7.90 -1.48
N ALA A 85 5.28 -6.63 -1.27
CA ALA A 85 4.84 -5.73 -2.32
C ALA A 85 6.07 -5.09 -2.96
N LYS A 86 6.21 -5.27 -4.26
CA LYS A 86 7.34 -4.77 -5.04
C LYS A 86 6.84 -4.00 -6.23
N VAL A 87 7.72 -3.21 -6.83
CA VAL A 87 7.39 -2.49 -8.06
C VAL A 87 7.98 -3.25 -9.25
N ASP A 88 7.14 -3.54 -10.23
CA ASP A 88 7.56 -4.14 -11.49
C ASP A 88 7.07 -3.23 -12.62
N GLY A 89 8.01 -2.48 -13.21
CA GLY A 89 7.65 -1.46 -14.17
C GLY A 89 6.86 -0.33 -13.51
N GLU A 90 5.59 -0.19 -13.89
CA GLU A 90 4.72 0.83 -13.32
C GLU A 90 3.67 0.26 -12.38
N GLU A 91 3.75 -1.04 -12.09
CA GLU A 91 2.76 -1.72 -11.27
C GLU A 91 3.36 -2.23 -9.98
N ILE A 92 2.51 -2.37 -8.96
CA ILE A 92 2.87 -3.00 -7.70
C ILE A 92 2.46 -4.47 -7.80
N VAL A 93 3.42 -5.36 -7.57
CA VAL A 93 3.19 -6.80 -7.62
C VAL A 93 3.47 -7.43 -6.25
N PHE A 94 2.89 -8.58 -6.00
CA PHE A 94 2.99 -9.26 -4.71
C PHE A 94 3.61 -10.64 -4.90
N ALA A 95 4.52 -10.96 -4.00
CA ALA A 95 5.24 -12.24 -4.05
C ALA A 95 5.35 -12.91 -2.69
#